data_ddb816c1b20d05d5854eea38794b3107
#
_entry.id   ddb816c1b20d05d5854eea38794b3107
#
_cell.length_a   1.000
_cell.length_b   1.000
_cell.length_c   1.000
_cell.angle_alpha   90.00
_cell.angle_beta   90.00
_cell.angle_gamma   90.00
#
_symmetry.space_group_name_H-M   'P 1'
#
loop_
_entity.id
_entity.type
_entity.pdbx_description
1 polymer ?
#
loop_
_entity_poly.entity_id
_entity_poly.type
_entity_poly.pdbx_seq_one_letter_code
_entity_poly.pdbx_strand_id
1 'polypeptide(L)'
;HFSKEGYKVIGTSRGNFNLGELIGDDGAFSAQLDLMSKESIKNLFADLKSEDLLPSVLVNNAGITKDQLFLRMKDEDWDDVIETNLNGLFRVTKAFIKPMVKNKFGRVINISSVAGLMGNSGQVNYSSSKSAMVGFSRSLAKELGSRNITSNVVAPGFIETDMTTFLNDDEKVEVSKNIPMKRFGTVQDVAKCIMFLASDEANYITGQTISVDGGLFMY
;
A
#
# COMPACT_ATOMS: atom_id res chain seq x y z
N HIS A 1 -10.66 -0.13 10.44
CA HIS A 1 -11.84 -0.42 9.62
C HIS A 1 -12.03 -1.91 9.42
N PHE A 2 -11.06 -2.63 8.91
CA PHE A 2 -11.16 -4.08 8.67
C PHE A 2 -11.64 -4.87 9.88
N SER A 3 -11.08 -4.62 11.06
CA SER A 3 -11.52 -5.26 12.31
C SER A 3 -13.00 -4.99 12.62
N LYS A 4 -13.47 -3.76 12.44
CA LYS A 4 -14.89 -3.40 12.67
C LYS A 4 -15.86 -4.09 11.71
N GLU A 5 -15.39 -4.51 10.55
CA GLU A 5 -16.16 -5.25 9.54
C GLU A 5 -15.97 -6.77 9.67
N GLY A 6 -15.39 -7.23 10.78
CA GLY A 6 -15.24 -8.65 11.11
C GLY A 6 -14.08 -9.37 10.43
N TYR A 7 -13.16 -8.65 9.82
CA TYR A 7 -11.93 -9.25 9.29
C TYR A 7 -10.96 -9.57 10.42
N LYS A 8 -10.30 -10.71 10.33
CA LYS A 8 -9.12 -11.00 11.13
C LYS A 8 -7.93 -10.22 10.54
N VAL A 9 -7.39 -9.29 11.31
CA VAL A 9 -6.38 -8.35 10.83
C VAL A 9 -4.98 -8.78 11.26
N ILE A 10 -4.08 -8.84 10.28
CA ILE A 10 -2.65 -9.07 10.51
C ILE A 10 -1.91 -7.79 10.16
N GLY A 11 -1.32 -7.14 11.14
CA GLY A 11 -0.44 -6.00 10.93
C GLY A 11 1.02 -6.42 10.93
N THR A 12 1.81 -5.76 10.09
CA THR A 12 3.25 -6.03 10.00
C THR A 12 4.07 -4.76 10.17
N SER A 13 5.20 -4.89 10.87
CA SER A 13 6.18 -3.81 11.07
C SER A 13 7.59 -4.37 11.19
N ARG A 14 8.61 -3.54 10.95
CA ARG A 14 10.01 -3.93 11.21
C ARG A 14 10.32 -4.01 12.71
N GLY A 15 9.69 -3.14 13.50
CA GLY A 15 9.83 -3.13 14.96
C GLY A 15 8.74 -3.92 15.66
N ASN A 16 8.93 -4.12 16.96
CA ASN A 16 7.89 -4.72 17.80
C ASN A 16 6.75 -3.72 17.99
N PHE A 17 5.52 -4.19 17.87
CA PHE A 17 4.31 -3.43 18.12
C PHE A 17 3.18 -4.39 18.51
N ASN A 18 2.14 -3.85 19.12
CA ASN A 18 0.92 -4.60 19.43
C ASN A 18 -0.25 -3.99 18.65
N LEU A 19 -0.67 -4.67 17.58
CA LEU A 19 -1.77 -4.22 16.74
C LEU A 19 -3.10 -4.20 17.53
N GLY A 20 -3.32 -5.21 18.40
CA GLY A 20 -4.54 -5.29 19.20
C GLY A 20 -4.73 -4.06 20.08
N GLU A 21 -3.68 -3.61 20.76
CA GLU A 21 -3.71 -2.37 21.55
C GLU A 21 -3.97 -1.13 20.68
N LEU A 22 -3.34 -1.07 19.48
CA LEU A 22 -3.47 0.08 18.58
C LEU A 22 -4.89 0.25 18.01
N ILE A 23 -5.58 -0.85 17.75
CA ILE A 23 -6.91 -0.81 17.11
C ILE A 23 -8.06 -1.20 18.03
N GLY A 24 -7.79 -1.58 19.29
CA GLY A 24 -8.79 -2.03 20.25
C GLY A 24 -9.44 -3.36 19.88
N ASP A 25 -8.65 -4.31 19.35
CA ASP A 25 -9.10 -5.63 18.91
C ASP A 25 -8.10 -6.71 19.32
N ASP A 26 -8.42 -7.46 20.37
CA ASP A 26 -7.56 -8.51 20.92
C ASP A 26 -7.37 -9.70 19.95
N GLY A 27 -8.20 -9.82 18.91
CA GLY A 27 -8.08 -10.83 17.85
C GLY A 27 -7.12 -10.43 16.72
N ALA A 28 -6.57 -9.23 16.73
CA ALA A 28 -5.61 -8.76 15.74
C ALA A 28 -4.23 -9.40 15.97
N PHE A 29 -3.58 -9.79 14.89
CA PHE A 29 -2.27 -10.45 14.92
C PHE A 29 -1.16 -9.47 14.52
N SER A 30 -0.11 -9.40 15.34
CA SER A 30 1.08 -8.58 15.07
C SER A 30 2.21 -9.47 14.60
N ALA A 31 2.87 -9.10 13.51
CA ALA A 31 3.99 -9.85 12.98
C ALA A 31 5.15 -8.94 12.55
N GLN A 32 6.37 -9.42 12.72
CA GLN A 32 7.54 -8.70 12.24
C GLN A 32 7.77 -8.98 10.75
N LEU A 33 8.03 -7.93 9.99
CA LEU A 33 8.33 -8.01 8.57
C LEU A 33 9.32 -6.93 8.15
N ASP A 34 10.45 -7.38 7.61
CA ASP A 34 11.38 -6.55 6.86
C ASP A 34 11.26 -6.88 5.36
N LEU A 35 10.78 -5.90 4.56
CA LEU A 35 10.58 -6.05 3.12
C LEU A 35 11.90 -6.24 2.35
N MET A 36 13.04 -5.80 2.89
CA MET A 36 14.35 -5.99 2.30
C MET A 36 14.90 -7.40 2.54
N SER A 37 14.37 -8.13 3.55
CA SER A 37 14.83 -9.47 3.94
C SER A 37 13.94 -10.56 3.35
N LYS A 38 14.49 -11.34 2.42
CA LYS A 38 13.81 -12.54 1.88
C LYS A 38 13.51 -13.58 2.97
N GLU A 39 14.39 -13.68 3.97
CA GLU A 39 14.21 -14.60 5.08
C GLU A 39 13.07 -14.15 6.00
N SER A 40 12.98 -12.85 6.30
CA SER A 40 11.85 -12.30 7.06
C SER A 40 10.50 -12.61 6.41
N ILE A 41 10.41 -12.43 5.07
CA ILE A 41 9.17 -12.74 4.33
C ILE A 41 8.85 -14.24 4.39
N LYS A 42 9.85 -15.10 4.27
CA LYS A 42 9.68 -16.56 4.33
C LYS A 42 9.24 -17.03 5.72
N ASN A 43 9.82 -16.44 6.78
CA ASN A 43 9.47 -16.75 8.15
C ASN A 43 8.02 -16.30 8.44
N LEU A 44 7.65 -15.07 8.07
CA LEU A 44 6.27 -14.62 8.19
C LEU A 44 5.28 -15.56 7.49
N PHE A 45 5.58 -15.99 6.27
CA PHE A 45 4.72 -16.94 5.56
C PHE A 45 4.58 -18.28 6.30
N ALA A 46 5.69 -18.81 6.85
CA ALA A 46 5.69 -20.07 7.58
C ALA A 46 4.87 -19.95 8.88
N ASP A 47 5.04 -18.86 9.62
CA ASP A 47 4.33 -18.60 10.87
C ASP A 47 2.81 -18.47 10.63
N LEU A 48 2.40 -17.64 9.66
CA LEU A 48 0.99 -17.47 9.33
C LEU A 48 0.36 -18.78 8.80
N LYS A 49 1.13 -19.59 8.08
CA LYS A 49 0.66 -20.89 7.60
C LYS A 49 0.45 -21.87 8.74
N SER A 50 1.32 -21.90 9.75
CA SER A 50 1.20 -22.80 10.91
C SER A 50 0.01 -22.46 11.79
N GLU A 51 -0.39 -21.17 11.84
CA GLU A 51 -1.53 -20.67 12.60
C GLU A 51 -2.85 -20.65 11.80
N ASP A 52 -2.85 -21.17 10.56
CA ASP A 52 -3.99 -21.10 9.62
C ASP A 52 -4.48 -19.65 9.38
N LEU A 53 -3.53 -18.73 9.29
CA LEU A 53 -3.74 -17.27 9.16
C LEU A 53 -3.34 -16.72 7.78
N LEU A 54 -3.26 -17.57 6.74
CA LEU A 54 -2.88 -17.09 5.41
C LEU A 54 -3.93 -16.09 4.88
N PRO A 55 -3.52 -14.85 4.52
CA PRO A 55 -4.46 -13.80 4.18
C PRO A 55 -5.13 -14.05 2.81
N SER A 56 -6.40 -13.73 2.72
CA SER A 56 -7.15 -13.61 1.46
C SER A 56 -7.16 -12.18 0.89
N VAL A 57 -6.86 -11.20 1.72
CA VAL A 57 -6.69 -9.79 1.34
C VAL A 57 -5.27 -9.37 1.69
N LEU A 58 -4.52 -8.85 0.71
CA LEU A 58 -3.16 -8.36 0.89
C LEU A 58 -3.12 -6.87 0.55
N VAL A 59 -2.83 -6.04 1.56
CA VAL A 59 -2.64 -4.59 1.40
C VAL A 59 -1.15 -4.28 1.48
N ASN A 60 -0.53 -3.98 0.35
CA ASN A 60 0.86 -3.56 0.27
C ASN A 60 0.95 -2.04 0.50
N ASN A 61 1.02 -1.64 1.76
CA ASN A 61 1.06 -0.23 2.17
C ASN A 61 2.47 0.26 2.49
N ALA A 62 3.34 -0.59 3.03
CA ALA A 62 4.65 -0.20 3.49
C ALA A 62 5.50 0.41 2.37
N GLY A 63 6.20 1.48 2.71
CA GLY A 63 7.09 2.17 1.79
C GLY A 63 7.89 3.26 2.51
N ILE A 64 8.96 3.68 1.86
CA ILE A 64 9.83 4.76 2.34
C ILE A 64 9.98 5.84 1.25
N THR A 65 10.35 7.04 1.66
CA THR A 65 10.83 8.12 0.79
C THR A 65 12.28 8.45 1.16
N LYS A 66 13.05 8.88 0.17
CA LYS A 66 14.37 9.49 0.32
C LYS A 66 14.46 10.60 -0.72
N ASP A 67 13.90 11.75 -0.33
CA ASP A 67 13.67 12.86 -1.23
C ASP A 67 14.96 13.64 -1.46
N GLN A 68 15.33 13.82 -2.72
CA GLN A 68 16.48 14.61 -3.15
C GLN A 68 16.33 15.02 -4.60
N LEU A 69 16.75 16.24 -4.95
CA LEU A 69 16.84 16.67 -6.36
C LEU A 69 17.71 15.68 -7.15
N PHE A 70 17.31 15.35 -8.37
CA PHE A 70 17.91 14.30 -9.17
C PHE A 70 19.45 14.41 -9.29
N LEU A 71 19.95 15.63 -9.52
CA LEU A 71 21.41 15.85 -9.63
C LEU A 71 22.21 15.61 -8.34
N ARG A 72 21.53 15.49 -7.21
CA ARG A 72 22.14 15.25 -5.88
C ARG A 72 21.71 13.92 -5.28
N MET A 73 20.80 13.22 -5.93
CA MET A 73 20.31 11.91 -5.47
C MET A 73 21.47 10.90 -5.54
N LYS A 74 21.70 10.20 -4.44
CA LYS A 74 22.71 9.14 -4.38
C LYS A 74 22.09 7.84 -4.89
N ASP A 75 22.94 6.97 -5.45
CA ASP A 75 22.52 5.65 -5.92
C ASP A 75 21.93 4.82 -4.78
N GLU A 76 22.46 4.95 -3.56
CA GLU A 76 21.93 4.25 -2.38
C GLU A 76 20.52 4.71 -2.02
N ASP A 77 20.19 6.00 -2.19
CA ASP A 77 18.84 6.52 -1.93
C ASP A 77 17.84 6.04 -2.98
N TRP A 78 18.28 5.87 -4.21
CA TRP A 78 17.50 5.24 -5.27
C TRP A 78 17.27 3.76 -4.96
N ASP A 79 18.35 3.02 -4.71
CA ASP A 79 18.30 1.57 -4.49
C ASP A 79 17.44 1.20 -3.29
N ASP A 80 17.56 1.89 -2.17
CA ASP A 80 16.78 1.63 -0.96
C ASP A 80 15.27 1.83 -1.18
N VAL A 81 14.89 2.88 -1.93
CA VAL A 81 13.49 3.14 -2.24
C VAL A 81 12.93 2.08 -3.19
N ILE A 82 13.66 1.73 -4.24
CA ILE A 82 13.23 0.68 -5.19
C ILE A 82 13.19 -0.68 -4.49
N GLU A 83 14.19 -1.00 -3.69
CA GLU A 83 14.28 -2.28 -2.98
C GLU A 83 13.13 -2.45 -1.99
N THR A 84 12.82 -1.42 -1.22
CA THR A 84 11.72 -1.46 -0.24
C THR A 84 10.35 -1.42 -0.92
N ASN A 85 10.10 -0.39 -1.74
CA ASN A 85 8.76 -0.09 -2.23
C ASN A 85 8.31 -1.01 -3.36
N LEU A 86 9.22 -1.49 -4.20
CA LEU A 86 8.90 -2.29 -5.38
C LEU A 86 9.33 -3.74 -5.24
N ASN A 87 10.60 -4.00 -4.95
CA ASN A 87 11.10 -5.38 -4.81
C ASN A 87 10.50 -6.07 -3.58
N GLY A 88 10.33 -5.34 -2.47
CA GLY A 88 9.65 -5.83 -1.27
C GLY A 88 8.20 -6.21 -1.55
N LEU A 89 7.45 -5.31 -2.20
CA LEU A 89 6.07 -5.56 -2.63
C LEU A 89 5.97 -6.83 -3.52
N PHE A 90 6.85 -6.95 -4.52
CA PHE A 90 6.90 -8.13 -5.37
C PHE A 90 7.12 -9.41 -4.56
N ARG A 91 8.10 -9.42 -3.63
CA ARG A 91 8.43 -10.61 -2.82
C ARG A 91 7.29 -11.02 -1.92
N VAL A 92 6.67 -10.06 -1.22
CA VAL A 92 5.51 -10.33 -0.35
C VAL A 92 4.35 -10.86 -1.17
N THR A 93 3.98 -10.19 -2.26
CA THR A 93 2.89 -10.63 -3.12
C THR A 93 3.16 -12.03 -3.66
N LYS A 94 4.39 -12.33 -4.12
CA LYS A 94 4.77 -13.65 -4.63
C LYS A 94 4.67 -14.75 -3.56
N ALA A 95 4.98 -14.44 -2.30
CA ALA A 95 4.86 -15.39 -1.20
C ALA A 95 3.40 -15.74 -0.91
N PHE A 96 2.51 -14.74 -0.88
CA PHE A 96 1.12 -14.91 -0.44
C PHE A 96 0.13 -15.20 -1.56
N ILE A 97 0.48 -15.00 -2.83
CA ILE A 97 -0.44 -15.19 -3.96
C ILE A 97 -0.80 -16.67 -4.21
N LYS A 98 0.13 -17.60 -3.95
CA LYS A 98 -0.07 -19.02 -4.23
C LYS A 98 -1.24 -19.65 -3.46
N PRO A 99 -1.42 -19.41 -2.14
CA PRO A 99 -2.63 -19.79 -1.41
C PRO A 99 -3.91 -19.21 -2.00
N MET A 100 -3.91 -17.92 -2.38
CA MET A 100 -5.07 -17.27 -3.02
C MET A 100 -5.46 -17.97 -4.32
N VAL A 101 -4.47 -18.30 -5.17
CA VAL A 101 -4.70 -19.05 -6.43
C VAL A 101 -5.31 -20.42 -6.15
N LYS A 102 -4.83 -21.15 -5.14
CA LYS A 102 -5.35 -22.45 -4.74
C LYS A 102 -6.81 -22.35 -4.27
N ASN A 103 -7.12 -21.31 -3.49
CA ASN A 103 -8.44 -21.10 -2.92
C ASN A 103 -9.41 -20.42 -3.90
N LYS A 104 -8.95 -20.00 -5.07
CA LYS A 104 -9.71 -19.26 -6.09
C LYS A 104 -10.39 -18.00 -5.51
N PHE A 105 -9.71 -17.32 -4.64
CA PHE A 105 -10.13 -16.05 -4.04
C PHE A 105 -8.91 -15.25 -3.57
N GLY A 106 -8.88 -13.97 -3.89
CA GLY A 106 -7.85 -13.06 -3.39
C GLY A 106 -8.09 -11.62 -3.78
N ARG A 107 -7.63 -10.71 -2.93
CA ARG A 107 -7.65 -9.27 -3.14
C ARG A 107 -6.25 -8.71 -2.88
N VAL A 108 -5.62 -8.18 -3.91
CA VAL A 108 -4.31 -7.51 -3.80
C VAL A 108 -4.51 -6.03 -4.01
N ILE A 109 -4.17 -5.22 -3.01
CA ILE A 109 -4.36 -3.78 -3.04
C ILE A 109 -3.00 -3.13 -2.76
N ASN A 110 -2.48 -2.42 -3.77
CA ASN A 110 -1.17 -1.78 -3.70
C ASN A 110 -1.35 -0.29 -3.45
N ILE A 111 -0.71 0.22 -2.39
CA ILE A 111 -0.80 1.65 -2.06
C ILE A 111 0.32 2.40 -2.78
N SER A 112 -0.09 3.06 -3.85
CA SER A 112 0.77 3.96 -4.63
C SER A 112 0.79 5.37 -4.01
N SER A 113 0.80 6.37 -4.84
CA SER A 113 0.71 7.79 -4.47
C SER A 113 0.32 8.60 -5.72
N VAL A 114 -0.30 9.73 -5.53
CA VAL A 114 -0.46 10.73 -6.60
C VAL A 114 0.88 11.10 -7.23
N ALA A 115 1.97 11.12 -6.44
CA ALA A 115 3.33 11.33 -6.96
C ALA A 115 3.76 10.26 -7.97
N GLY A 116 3.24 9.02 -7.87
CA GLY A 116 3.47 7.97 -8.86
C GLY A 116 2.69 8.16 -10.16
N LEU A 117 1.69 9.04 -10.18
CA LEU A 117 0.84 9.32 -11.34
C LEU A 117 1.28 10.59 -12.07
N MET A 118 1.54 11.67 -11.31
CA MET A 118 1.88 12.97 -11.88
C MET A 118 3.38 13.32 -11.82
N GLY A 119 4.17 12.57 -11.07
CA GLY A 119 5.53 12.95 -10.70
C GLY A 119 5.58 13.99 -9.58
N ASN A 120 6.72 14.10 -8.91
CA ASN A 120 6.98 15.15 -7.94
C ASN A 120 8.47 15.52 -7.95
N SER A 121 8.79 16.80 -7.94
CA SER A 121 10.18 17.28 -7.88
C SER A 121 10.86 16.77 -6.61
N GLY A 122 12.07 16.27 -6.73
CA GLY A 122 12.83 15.69 -5.62
C GLY A 122 12.48 14.23 -5.28
N GLN A 123 11.50 13.63 -5.96
CA GLN A 123 11.00 12.28 -5.69
C GLN A 123 11.13 11.32 -6.89
N VAL A 124 12.18 11.42 -7.69
CA VAL A 124 12.33 10.56 -8.88
C VAL A 124 12.32 9.08 -8.51
N ASN A 125 13.03 8.68 -7.44
CA ASN A 125 13.05 7.32 -6.89
C ASN A 125 11.65 6.89 -6.39
N TYR A 126 11.03 7.69 -5.55
CA TYR A 126 9.72 7.40 -4.96
C TYR A 126 8.63 7.33 -6.03
N SER A 127 8.54 8.36 -6.88
CA SER A 127 7.56 8.41 -7.97
C SER A 127 7.72 7.23 -8.93
N SER A 128 8.96 6.85 -9.28
CA SER A 128 9.23 5.67 -10.10
C SER A 128 8.74 4.39 -9.44
N SER A 129 9.04 4.19 -8.14
CA SER A 129 8.61 3.01 -7.40
C SER A 129 7.08 2.91 -7.32
N LYS A 130 6.39 4.03 -7.09
CA LYS A 130 4.92 4.09 -6.98
C LYS A 130 4.23 3.97 -8.34
N SER A 131 4.82 4.50 -9.40
CA SER A 131 4.33 4.31 -10.77
C SER A 131 4.45 2.85 -11.23
N ALA A 132 5.53 2.17 -10.90
CA ALA A 132 5.73 0.76 -11.24
C ALA A 132 4.66 -0.17 -10.67
N MET A 133 4.04 0.17 -9.54
CA MET A 133 2.92 -0.58 -8.95
C MET A 133 1.71 -0.67 -9.88
N VAL A 134 1.51 0.33 -10.75
CA VAL A 134 0.40 0.32 -11.74
C VAL A 134 0.62 -0.77 -12.77
N GLY A 135 1.81 -0.86 -13.36
CA GLY A 135 2.17 -1.92 -14.31
C GLY A 135 2.12 -3.30 -13.67
N PHE A 136 2.64 -3.43 -12.44
CA PHE A 136 2.60 -4.65 -11.66
C PHE A 136 1.15 -5.13 -11.44
N SER A 137 0.26 -4.24 -10.96
CA SER A 137 -1.13 -4.58 -10.67
C SER A 137 -1.91 -4.97 -11.92
N ARG A 138 -1.72 -4.27 -13.03
CA ARG A 138 -2.37 -4.57 -14.32
C ARG A 138 -1.95 -5.93 -14.86
N SER A 139 -0.67 -6.28 -14.77
CA SER A 139 -0.18 -7.58 -15.22
C SER A 139 -0.74 -8.70 -14.36
N LEU A 140 -0.68 -8.53 -13.02
CA LEU A 140 -1.21 -9.50 -12.07
C LEU A 140 -2.72 -9.73 -12.25
N ALA A 141 -3.49 -8.66 -12.50
CA ALA A 141 -4.91 -8.73 -12.78
C ALA A 141 -5.22 -9.57 -14.03
N LYS A 142 -4.44 -9.42 -15.12
CA LYS A 142 -4.58 -10.22 -16.33
C LYS A 142 -4.25 -11.69 -16.12
N GLU A 143 -3.21 -11.99 -15.33
CA GLU A 143 -2.78 -13.36 -15.08
C GLU A 143 -3.74 -14.12 -14.16
N LEU A 144 -4.32 -13.46 -13.18
CA LEU A 144 -5.02 -14.11 -12.07
C LEU A 144 -6.52 -13.85 -12.00
N GLY A 145 -7.07 -13.02 -12.89
CA GLY A 145 -8.50 -12.72 -12.91
C GLY A 145 -9.39 -13.98 -13.07
N SER A 146 -8.96 -14.96 -13.86
CA SER A 146 -9.66 -16.25 -14.01
C SER A 146 -9.67 -17.12 -12.74
N ARG A 147 -8.90 -16.72 -11.73
CA ARG A 147 -8.83 -17.34 -10.40
C ARG A 147 -9.60 -16.56 -9.34
N ASN A 148 -10.45 -15.62 -9.76
CA ASN A 148 -11.18 -14.72 -8.84
C ASN A 148 -10.24 -13.93 -7.91
N ILE A 149 -9.08 -13.51 -8.44
CA ILE A 149 -8.13 -12.65 -7.75
C ILE A 149 -8.13 -11.30 -8.42
N THR A 150 -8.44 -10.26 -7.66
CA THR A 150 -8.32 -8.87 -8.14
C THR A 150 -7.00 -8.26 -7.69
N SER A 151 -6.45 -7.37 -8.52
CA SER A 151 -5.26 -6.59 -8.17
C SER A 151 -5.48 -5.15 -8.59
N ASN A 152 -5.54 -4.24 -7.61
CA ASN A 152 -5.82 -2.83 -7.82
C ASN A 152 -4.80 -1.95 -7.11
N VAL A 153 -4.75 -0.70 -7.51
CA VAL A 153 -3.90 0.35 -6.93
C VAL A 153 -4.78 1.42 -6.32
N VAL A 154 -4.46 1.83 -5.10
CA VAL A 154 -4.97 3.06 -4.50
C VAL A 154 -3.84 4.07 -4.51
N ALA A 155 -4.11 5.27 -5.03
CA ALA A 155 -3.15 6.37 -5.12
C ALA A 155 -3.61 7.54 -4.25
N PRO A 156 -3.19 7.62 -2.98
CA PRO A 156 -3.50 8.75 -2.11
C PRO A 156 -2.82 10.02 -2.59
N GLY A 157 -3.50 11.16 -2.38
CA GLY A 157 -2.92 12.49 -2.47
C GLY A 157 -2.26 12.91 -1.15
N PHE A 158 -2.44 14.18 -0.76
CA PHE A 158 -1.99 14.67 0.54
C PHE A 158 -2.94 14.19 1.64
N ILE A 159 -2.44 13.31 2.50
CA ILE A 159 -3.18 12.70 3.62
C ILE A 159 -2.56 13.15 4.94
N GLU A 160 -3.38 13.51 5.91
CA GLU A 160 -2.95 13.85 7.28
C GLU A 160 -2.34 12.61 7.96
N THR A 161 -1.01 12.55 7.99
CA THR A 161 -0.21 11.49 8.58
C THR A 161 1.11 12.07 9.08
N ASP A 162 1.89 11.26 9.79
CA ASP A 162 3.24 11.65 10.22
C ASP A 162 4.14 12.11 9.05
N MET A 163 3.88 11.60 7.84
CA MET A 163 4.60 12.01 6.63
C MET A 163 4.25 13.43 6.15
N THR A 164 3.25 14.07 6.70
CA THR A 164 2.84 15.46 6.36
C THR A 164 3.00 16.42 7.53
N THR A 165 3.50 15.94 8.68
CA THR A 165 3.71 16.78 9.89
C THR A 165 4.83 17.83 9.73
N PHE A 166 5.71 17.64 8.74
CA PHE A 166 6.77 18.61 8.46
C PHE A 166 6.22 19.93 7.85
N LEU A 167 5.01 19.92 7.31
CA LEU A 167 4.34 21.12 6.79
C LEU A 167 3.73 21.90 7.96
N ASN A 168 4.06 23.19 8.04
CA ASN A 168 3.38 24.10 8.96
C ASN A 168 1.96 24.45 8.44
N ASP A 169 1.16 25.15 9.25
CA ASP A 169 -0.24 25.42 8.90
C ASP A 169 -0.37 26.30 7.64
N ASP A 170 0.50 27.27 7.43
CA ASP A 170 0.50 28.12 6.24
C ASP A 170 0.84 27.33 4.97
N GLU A 171 1.81 26.44 5.05
CA GLU A 171 2.17 25.52 3.96
C GLU A 171 1.03 24.55 3.63
N LYS A 172 0.35 24.01 4.65
CA LYS A 172 -0.83 23.16 4.44
C LYS A 172 -1.97 23.90 3.75
N VAL A 173 -2.21 25.15 4.15
CA VAL A 173 -3.20 26.03 3.48
C VAL A 173 -2.82 26.25 2.03
N GLU A 174 -1.54 26.54 1.73
CA GLU A 174 -1.08 26.77 0.36
C GLU A 174 -1.23 25.51 -0.51
N VAL A 175 -0.82 24.36 -0.01
CA VAL A 175 -1.00 23.06 -0.70
C VAL A 175 -2.49 22.78 -0.94
N SER A 176 -3.34 23.04 0.06
CA SER A 176 -4.79 22.82 -0.04
C SER A 176 -5.46 23.67 -1.14
N LYS A 177 -4.89 24.83 -1.49
CA LYS A 177 -5.42 25.65 -2.60
C LYS A 177 -5.38 24.93 -3.95
N ASN A 178 -4.42 24.00 -4.11
CA ASN A 178 -4.26 23.22 -5.35
C ASN A 178 -5.15 21.97 -5.38
N ILE A 179 -5.75 21.60 -4.24
CA ILE A 179 -6.68 20.47 -4.15
C ILE A 179 -8.09 21.00 -4.41
N PRO A 180 -8.84 20.48 -5.40
CA PRO A 180 -10.22 20.90 -5.65
C PRO A 180 -11.13 20.83 -4.41
N MET A 181 -11.03 19.79 -3.58
CA MET A 181 -11.78 19.68 -2.33
C MET A 181 -11.29 20.57 -1.19
N LYS A 182 -10.23 21.37 -1.40
CA LYS A 182 -9.70 22.39 -0.46
C LYS A 182 -9.34 21.87 0.93
N ARG A 183 -9.00 20.61 1.03
CA ARG A 183 -8.52 19.96 2.28
C ARG A 183 -7.59 18.82 1.97
N PHE A 184 -6.79 18.45 2.94
CA PHE A 184 -6.10 17.17 2.95
C PHE A 184 -7.13 16.04 3.15
N GLY A 185 -6.82 14.87 2.64
CA GLY A 185 -7.54 13.64 2.96
C GLY A 185 -7.17 13.15 4.35
N THR A 186 -8.02 12.31 4.90
CA THR A 186 -7.74 11.60 6.15
C THR A 186 -7.33 10.15 5.86
N VAL A 187 -6.70 9.48 6.83
CA VAL A 187 -6.42 8.03 6.73
C VAL A 187 -7.70 7.23 6.52
N GLN A 188 -8.85 7.72 7.03
CA GLN A 188 -10.17 7.11 6.84
C GLN A 188 -10.67 7.22 5.41
N ASP A 189 -10.38 8.32 4.71
CA ASP A 189 -10.74 8.47 3.29
C ASP A 189 -10.06 7.36 2.45
N VAL A 190 -8.79 7.10 2.71
CA VAL A 190 -8.03 6.03 2.05
C VAL A 190 -8.50 4.64 2.48
N ALA A 191 -8.67 4.42 3.79
CA ALA A 191 -9.07 3.13 4.33
C ALA A 191 -10.44 2.66 3.80
N LYS A 192 -11.41 3.56 3.61
CA LYS A 192 -12.72 3.23 3.03
C LYS A 192 -12.60 2.75 1.58
N CYS A 193 -11.73 3.38 0.78
CA CYS A 193 -11.46 2.91 -0.59
C CYS A 193 -10.83 1.51 -0.59
N ILE A 194 -9.87 1.27 0.30
CA ILE A 194 -9.23 -0.05 0.46
C ILE A 194 -10.27 -1.10 0.87
N MET A 195 -11.14 -0.78 1.83
CA MET A 195 -12.23 -1.67 2.27
C MET A 195 -13.15 -2.05 1.12
N PHE A 196 -13.60 -1.06 0.34
CA PHE A 196 -14.45 -1.31 -0.84
C PHE A 196 -13.76 -2.27 -1.81
N LEU A 197 -12.48 -2.04 -2.14
CA LEU A 197 -11.73 -2.91 -3.05
C LEU A 197 -11.45 -4.31 -2.48
N ALA A 198 -11.48 -4.47 -1.17
CA ALA A 198 -11.32 -5.76 -0.49
C ALA A 198 -12.63 -6.56 -0.42
N SER A 199 -13.76 -5.91 -0.57
CA SER A 199 -15.10 -6.50 -0.42
C SER A 199 -15.59 -7.20 -1.69
N ASP A 200 -16.73 -7.87 -1.59
CA ASP A 200 -17.38 -8.55 -2.72
C ASP A 200 -18.06 -7.56 -3.67
N GLU A 201 -18.37 -6.34 -3.23
CA GLU A 201 -18.93 -5.28 -4.08
C GLU A 201 -17.95 -4.86 -5.18
N ALA A 202 -16.64 -5.07 -4.97
CA ALA A 202 -15.60 -4.78 -5.96
C ALA A 202 -15.11 -6.01 -6.75
N ASN A 203 -15.85 -7.12 -6.75
CA ASN A 203 -15.41 -8.39 -7.33
C ASN A 203 -15.15 -8.34 -8.84
N TYR A 204 -15.72 -7.33 -9.55
CA TYR A 204 -15.51 -7.10 -10.98
C TYR A 204 -14.57 -5.92 -11.28
N ILE A 205 -13.89 -5.39 -10.25
CA ILE A 205 -12.92 -4.30 -10.37
C ILE A 205 -11.51 -4.87 -10.22
N THR A 206 -10.75 -4.89 -11.32
CA THR A 206 -9.36 -5.36 -11.30
C THR A 206 -8.49 -4.61 -12.30
N GLY A 207 -7.20 -4.45 -12.02
CA GLY A 207 -6.23 -3.70 -12.82
C GLY A 207 -6.44 -2.19 -12.79
N GLN A 208 -7.27 -1.68 -11.88
CA GLN A 208 -7.59 -0.26 -11.80
C GLN A 208 -6.65 0.49 -10.87
N THR A 209 -6.48 1.78 -11.15
CA THR A 209 -5.82 2.73 -10.23
C THR A 209 -6.88 3.75 -9.81
N ILE A 210 -7.13 3.83 -8.51
CA ILE A 210 -8.12 4.74 -7.93
C ILE A 210 -7.39 5.81 -7.14
N SER A 211 -7.50 7.06 -7.59
CA SER A 211 -6.99 8.21 -6.86
C SER A 211 -7.90 8.54 -5.68
N VAL A 212 -7.30 8.76 -4.50
CA VAL A 212 -7.97 9.26 -3.29
C VAL A 212 -7.23 10.53 -2.88
N ASP A 213 -7.45 11.59 -3.64
CA ASP A 213 -6.60 12.79 -3.64
C ASP A 213 -7.37 14.12 -3.64
N GLY A 214 -8.69 14.08 -3.47
CA GLY A 214 -9.54 15.29 -3.48
C GLY A 214 -9.61 15.97 -4.84
N GLY A 215 -9.27 15.27 -5.92
CA GLY A 215 -9.25 15.79 -7.29
C GLY A 215 -7.94 16.48 -7.67
N LEU A 216 -6.87 16.28 -6.88
CA LEU A 216 -5.55 16.89 -7.17
C LEU A 216 -5.00 16.45 -8.52
N PHE A 217 -5.21 15.19 -8.90
CA PHE A 217 -4.82 14.64 -10.18
C PHE A 217 -6.00 13.91 -10.84
N MET A 218 -6.40 14.36 -12.02
CA MET A 218 -7.47 13.76 -12.83
C MET A 218 -6.90 13.33 -14.19
N TYR A 219 -7.28 12.14 -14.66
CA TYR A 219 -6.87 11.62 -15.99
C TYR A 219 -7.72 12.24 -17.08
#